data_d7061fbb9bae0850e9dc7df61a583b0e
#
_entry.id   d7061fbb9bae0850e9dc7df61a583b0e
#
_cell.length_a   1.000
_cell.length_b   1.000
_cell.length_c   1.000
_cell.angle_alpha   90.00
_cell.angle_beta   90.00
_cell.angle_gamma   90.00
#
_symmetry.space_group_name_H-M   'P 1'
#
loop_
_entity.id
_entity.type
_entity.pdbx_description
1 polymer ?
#
loop_
_entity_poly.entity_id
_entity_poly.type
_entity_poly.pdbx_seq_one_letter_code
_entity_poly.pdbx_strand_id
1 'polypeptide(L)'
;MFIVLTFFHLWPVGLYPAFPLKISCMPELTYHIFLLVKRLWRAKDTGRLESVVGPYKLFDSSLRTLQGSRWLSDEVIDAYLHRVIERRKNAVHLLCSVVASSLFSGQFRCLTKMKFPVEDMWLCPVNFGTHWILVIVNISAQKILLIDPMGNEGVYDRKILHNWRNFLRMRGHEDTMEWQLQTMQHNNQQDSSSCGVLLLKFAEHYLAFGERSVKY
;
A
#
# COMPACT_ATOMS: atom_id res chain seq x y z
N MET A 1 9.52 -15.60 0.90
CA MET A 1 9.59 -14.40 1.77
C MET A 1 10.34 -13.23 1.14
N PHE A 2 11.42 -13.47 0.39
CA PHE A 2 12.20 -12.43 -0.31
C PHE A 2 11.57 -11.94 -1.63
N ILE A 3 10.66 -12.69 -2.23
CA ILE A 3 10.15 -12.46 -3.60
C ILE A 3 9.55 -11.06 -3.77
N VAL A 4 8.61 -10.67 -2.93
CA VAL A 4 7.88 -9.40 -3.08
C VAL A 4 8.80 -8.20 -2.84
N LEU A 5 9.61 -8.21 -1.78
CA LEU A 5 10.51 -7.12 -1.44
C LEU A 5 11.64 -6.92 -2.46
N THR A 6 12.23 -8.02 -2.92
CA THR A 6 13.31 -7.94 -3.92
C THR A 6 12.78 -7.44 -5.26
N PHE A 7 11.55 -7.80 -5.60
CA PHE A 7 10.91 -7.35 -6.83
C PHE A 7 10.74 -5.83 -6.86
N PHE A 8 10.29 -5.22 -5.76
CA PHE A 8 10.09 -3.77 -5.69
C PHE A 8 11.39 -2.96 -5.55
N HIS A 9 12.43 -3.52 -4.94
CA HIS A 9 13.74 -2.85 -4.87
C HIS A 9 14.46 -2.79 -6.23
N LEU A 10 14.13 -3.72 -7.13
CA LEU A 10 14.73 -3.79 -8.46
C LEU A 10 13.95 -3.04 -9.54
N TRP A 11 12.77 -2.47 -9.19
CA TRP A 11 11.92 -1.81 -10.15
C TRP A 11 12.05 -0.28 -10.03
N PRO A 12 12.77 0.38 -10.94
CA PRO A 12 12.80 1.84 -10.97
C PRO A 12 11.42 2.36 -11.38
N VAL A 13 10.90 3.30 -10.57
CA VAL A 13 9.67 4.01 -10.88
C VAL A 13 9.87 4.82 -12.17
N GLY A 14 9.00 4.63 -13.15
CA GLY A 14 9.04 5.37 -14.42
C GLY A 14 9.52 4.57 -15.63
N LEU A 15 9.87 3.27 -15.48
CA LEU A 15 10.33 2.44 -16.60
C LEU A 15 9.45 1.17 -16.73
N TYR A 16 8.17 1.34 -17.05
CA TYR A 16 7.33 0.33 -17.68
C TYR A 16 7.30 0.61 -19.20
N PRO A 17 7.50 -0.32 -20.10
CA PRO A 17 7.98 -1.71 -20.08
C PRO A 17 9.18 -1.99 -21.02
N ALA A 18 10.30 -1.31 -20.96
CA ALA A 18 11.29 -1.41 -22.06
C ALA A 18 12.76 -1.66 -21.68
N PHE A 19 13.13 -1.90 -20.41
CA PHE A 19 14.53 -2.21 -20.14
C PHE A 19 14.72 -3.65 -19.69
N PRO A 20 15.46 -4.48 -20.44
CA PRO A 20 16.04 -5.69 -19.90
C PRO A 20 17.05 -5.27 -18.83
N LEU A 21 16.68 -5.41 -17.55
CA LEU A 21 17.69 -5.39 -16.49
C LEU A 21 18.82 -6.30 -16.92
N LYS A 22 20.04 -5.77 -17.00
CA LYS A 22 21.21 -6.57 -17.34
C LYS A 22 21.34 -7.63 -16.24
N ILE A 23 20.95 -8.85 -16.58
CA ILE A 23 20.92 -10.03 -15.71
C ILE A 23 22.29 -10.25 -15.04
N SER A 24 23.37 -9.81 -15.68
CA SER A 24 24.76 -9.93 -15.21
C SER A 24 25.13 -9.11 -13.97
N CYS A 25 24.26 -8.19 -13.50
CA CYS A 25 24.54 -7.33 -12.34
C CYS A 25 23.66 -7.64 -11.13
N MET A 26 22.83 -8.67 -11.18
CA MET A 26 21.94 -9.02 -10.05
C MET A 26 22.70 -9.89 -9.02
N PRO A 27 22.52 -9.63 -7.71
CA PRO A 27 22.94 -10.57 -6.68
C PRO A 27 22.34 -11.96 -6.95
N GLU A 28 23.07 -13.02 -6.70
CA GLU A 28 22.68 -14.40 -7.02
C GLU A 28 21.30 -14.79 -6.47
N LEU A 29 21.03 -14.43 -5.21
CA LEU A 29 19.73 -14.65 -4.57
C LEU A 29 18.58 -13.94 -5.31
N THR A 30 18.81 -12.72 -5.76
CA THR A 30 17.84 -11.91 -6.52
C THR A 30 17.54 -12.56 -7.88
N TYR A 31 18.55 -13.10 -8.54
CA TYR A 31 18.39 -13.82 -9.81
C TYR A 31 17.55 -15.08 -9.65
N HIS A 32 17.81 -15.89 -8.62
CA HIS A 32 17.01 -17.08 -8.33
C HIS A 32 15.53 -16.74 -8.06
N ILE A 33 15.27 -15.70 -7.29
CA ILE A 33 13.89 -15.22 -7.01
C ILE A 33 13.20 -14.79 -8.31
N PHE A 34 13.90 -14.05 -9.17
CA PHE A 34 13.35 -13.62 -10.45
C PHE A 34 13.02 -14.82 -11.37
N LEU A 35 13.86 -15.85 -11.40
CA LEU A 35 13.57 -17.07 -12.14
C LEU A 35 12.35 -17.82 -11.60
N LEU A 36 12.20 -17.92 -10.28
CA LEU A 36 11.04 -18.54 -9.64
C LEU A 36 9.74 -17.80 -10.01
N VAL A 37 9.75 -16.46 -9.93
CA VAL A 37 8.59 -15.65 -10.30
C VAL A 37 8.27 -15.79 -11.79
N LYS A 38 9.28 -15.75 -12.67
CA LYS A 38 9.06 -15.99 -14.12
C LYS A 38 8.50 -17.38 -14.41
N ARG A 39 8.95 -18.39 -13.69
CA ARG A 39 8.40 -19.75 -13.80
C ARG A 39 6.93 -19.81 -13.41
N LEU A 40 6.59 -19.17 -12.29
CA LEU A 40 5.21 -19.04 -11.83
C LEU A 40 4.33 -18.33 -12.87
N TRP A 41 4.81 -17.23 -13.45
CA TRP A 41 4.05 -16.49 -14.48
C TRP A 41 3.80 -17.29 -15.76
N ARG A 42 4.70 -18.22 -16.12
CA ARG A 42 4.56 -19.11 -17.31
C ARG A 42 3.67 -20.32 -17.03
N ALA A 43 3.58 -20.75 -15.79
CA ALA A 43 2.76 -21.89 -15.40
C ALA A 43 1.25 -21.52 -15.44
N LYS A 44 0.37 -22.52 -15.48
CA LYS A 44 -1.07 -22.33 -15.33
C LYS A 44 -1.36 -21.87 -13.89
N ASP A 45 -2.36 -20.99 -13.74
CA ASP A 45 -2.88 -20.63 -12.41
C ASP A 45 -3.55 -21.86 -11.78
N THR A 46 -3.11 -22.23 -10.59
CA THR A 46 -3.58 -23.40 -9.86
C THR A 46 -4.27 -23.04 -8.53
N GLY A 47 -4.32 -21.75 -8.18
CA GLY A 47 -4.80 -21.29 -6.87
C GLY A 47 -3.94 -21.76 -5.70
N ARG A 48 -2.68 -22.14 -5.96
CA ARG A 48 -1.76 -22.67 -4.95
C ARG A 48 -1.29 -21.56 -4.01
N LEU A 49 -1.18 -21.88 -2.72
CA LEU A 49 -0.52 -21.05 -1.73
C LEU A 49 1.00 -21.08 -1.97
N GLU A 50 1.58 -19.95 -2.36
CA GLU A 50 3.02 -19.81 -2.67
C GLU A 50 3.83 -19.27 -1.49
N SER A 51 3.23 -18.41 -0.66
CA SER A 51 3.95 -17.80 0.47
C SER A 51 2.98 -17.30 1.55
N VAL A 52 3.50 -17.16 2.77
CA VAL A 52 2.82 -16.50 3.89
C VAL A 52 3.75 -15.41 4.43
N VAL A 53 3.22 -14.19 4.59
CA VAL A 53 3.93 -13.02 5.11
C VAL A 53 3.12 -12.44 6.27
N GLY A 54 3.55 -12.69 7.50
CA GLY A 54 2.74 -12.38 8.67
C GLY A 54 1.36 -13.04 8.57
N PRO A 55 0.25 -12.29 8.68
CA PRO A 55 -1.09 -12.83 8.54
C PRO A 55 -1.54 -13.05 7.09
N TYR A 56 -0.76 -12.59 6.10
CA TYR A 56 -1.17 -12.54 4.69
C TYR A 56 -0.72 -13.79 3.93
N LYS A 57 -1.68 -14.41 3.22
CA LYS A 57 -1.46 -15.55 2.35
C LYS A 57 -1.33 -15.07 0.91
N LEU A 58 -0.23 -15.41 0.26
CA LEU A 58 0.03 -15.08 -1.14
C LEU A 58 -0.15 -16.32 -2.00
N PHE A 59 -1.19 -16.31 -2.81
CA PHE A 59 -1.44 -17.34 -3.80
C PHE A 59 -0.71 -17.03 -5.12
N ASP A 60 -0.64 -18.01 -6.01
CA ASP A 60 -0.06 -17.79 -7.33
C ASP A 60 -0.80 -16.70 -8.13
N SER A 61 -2.13 -16.62 -7.98
CA SER A 61 -2.95 -15.53 -8.54
C SER A 61 -2.51 -14.16 -8.05
N SER A 62 -2.26 -14.00 -6.74
CA SER A 62 -1.78 -12.74 -6.15
C SER A 62 -0.40 -12.36 -6.71
N LEU A 63 0.54 -13.32 -6.80
CA LEU A 63 1.89 -13.06 -7.32
C LEU A 63 1.91 -12.78 -8.83
N ARG A 64 0.89 -13.23 -9.58
CA ARG A 64 0.73 -12.89 -11.00
C ARG A 64 0.39 -11.42 -11.22
N THR A 65 -0.16 -10.73 -10.23
CA THR A 65 -0.41 -9.29 -10.32
C THR A 65 0.87 -8.45 -10.36
N LEU A 66 2.03 -9.05 -10.01
CA LEU A 66 3.34 -8.44 -10.18
C LEU A 66 3.84 -8.45 -11.63
N GLN A 67 3.11 -9.08 -12.56
CA GLN A 67 3.51 -9.22 -13.95
C GLN A 67 3.05 -8.06 -14.82
N GLY A 68 4.00 -7.38 -15.46
CA GLY A 68 3.71 -6.35 -16.45
C GLY A 68 2.90 -5.16 -15.88
N SER A 69 1.93 -4.69 -16.63
CA SER A 69 1.06 -3.56 -16.27
C SER A 69 -0.22 -3.99 -15.55
N ARG A 70 -0.16 -5.02 -14.72
CA ARG A 70 -1.31 -5.46 -13.93
C ARG A 70 -1.43 -4.63 -12.66
N TRP A 71 -2.65 -4.43 -12.20
CA TRP A 71 -2.88 -3.83 -10.90
C TRP A 71 -2.52 -4.82 -9.80
N LEU A 72 -1.82 -4.34 -8.77
CA LEU A 72 -1.46 -5.17 -7.62
C LEU A 72 -2.70 -5.58 -6.84
N SER A 73 -2.73 -6.85 -6.43
CA SER A 73 -3.77 -7.34 -5.52
C SER A 73 -3.58 -6.79 -4.10
N ASP A 74 -4.65 -6.79 -3.35
CA ASP A 74 -4.70 -6.40 -1.94
C ASP A 74 -3.73 -7.22 -1.08
N GLU A 75 -3.66 -8.54 -1.29
CA GLU A 75 -2.74 -9.39 -0.52
C GLU A 75 -1.27 -9.01 -0.76
N VAL A 76 -0.92 -8.64 -2.00
CA VAL A 76 0.46 -8.20 -2.32
C VAL A 76 0.77 -6.85 -1.66
N ILE A 77 -0.16 -5.90 -1.71
CA ILE A 77 -0.02 -4.59 -1.07
C ILE A 77 0.16 -4.77 0.45
N ASP A 78 -0.76 -5.50 1.08
CA ASP A 78 -0.77 -5.69 2.52
C ASP A 78 0.46 -6.47 3.01
N ALA A 79 0.83 -7.54 2.34
CA ALA A 79 2.01 -8.33 2.66
C ALA A 79 3.31 -7.51 2.55
N TYR A 80 3.41 -6.67 1.53
CA TYR A 80 4.57 -5.79 1.34
C TYR A 80 4.68 -4.77 2.46
N LEU A 81 3.60 -4.03 2.74
CA LEU A 81 3.56 -3.02 3.79
C LEU A 81 3.83 -3.61 5.17
N HIS A 82 3.23 -4.77 5.47
CA HIS A 82 3.51 -5.50 6.70
C HIS A 82 5.02 -5.77 6.85
N ARG A 83 5.67 -6.21 5.79
CA ARG A 83 7.10 -6.51 5.82
C ARG A 83 7.98 -5.26 5.95
N VAL A 84 7.57 -4.15 5.34
CA VAL A 84 8.26 -2.86 5.48
C VAL A 84 8.18 -2.36 6.92
N ILE A 85 7.01 -2.48 7.56
CA ILE A 85 6.78 -2.07 8.95
C ILE A 85 7.58 -2.95 9.92
N GLU A 86 7.57 -4.28 9.75
CA GLU A 86 8.34 -5.20 10.60
C GLU A 86 9.85 -4.90 10.64
N ARG A 87 10.40 -4.43 9.53
CA ARG A 87 11.83 -4.07 9.45
C ARG A 87 12.16 -2.77 10.17
N ARG A 88 11.16 -1.96 10.43
CA ARG A 88 11.28 -0.68 11.12
C ARG A 88 10.73 -0.84 12.51
N LYS A 89 11.52 -0.47 13.53
CA LYS A 89 11.10 -0.54 14.93
C LYS A 89 10.04 0.50 15.32
N ASN A 90 9.39 1.11 14.36
CA ASN A 90 8.38 2.15 14.59
C ASN A 90 7.04 1.49 14.90
N ALA A 91 6.35 2.02 15.91
CA ALA A 91 4.98 1.64 16.25
C ALA A 91 4.02 2.19 15.18
N VAL A 92 3.84 1.43 14.10
CA VAL A 92 2.93 1.75 12.98
C VAL A 92 1.90 0.64 12.85
N HIS A 93 0.64 1.00 12.88
CA HIS A 93 -0.45 0.08 12.61
C HIS A 93 -0.73 0.01 11.11
N LEU A 94 -0.66 -1.18 10.54
CA LEU A 94 -1.16 -1.43 9.18
C LEU A 94 -2.66 -1.76 9.27
N LEU A 95 -3.49 -0.85 8.82
CA LEU A 95 -4.90 -1.16 8.57
C LEU A 95 -4.98 -1.84 7.20
N CYS A 96 -5.25 -3.15 7.16
CA CYS A 96 -5.24 -3.90 5.90
C CYS A 96 -6.20 -3.28 4.87
N SER A 97 -5.86 -3.41 3.60
CA SER A 97 -6.50 -2.74 2.48
C SER A 97 -8.02 -2.90 2.42
N VAL A 98 -8.54 -4.10 2.72
CA VAL A 98 -9.98 -4.38 2.75
C VAL A 98 -10.68 -3.56 3.84
N VAL A 99 -10.09 -3.49 5.03
CA VAL A 99 -10.63 -2.75 6.17
C VAL A 99 -10.49 -1.24 5.94
N ALA A 100 -9.36 -0.77 5.44
CA ALA A 100 -9.12 0.62 5.11
C ALA A 100 -10.10 1.11 4.02
N SER A 101 -10.27 0.33 2.95
CA SER A 101 -11.21 0.65 1.87
C SER A 101 -12.66 0.71 2.37
N SER A 102 -13.05 -0.21 3.25
CA SER A 102 -14.37 -0.19 3.89
C SER A 102 -14.57 1.05 4.75
N LEU A 103 -13.59 1.41 5.59
CA LEU A 103 -13.62 2.58 6.44
C LEU A 103 -13.82 3.86 5.62
N PHE A 104 -12.93 4.08 4.66
CA PHE A 104 -12.92 5.31 3.86
C PHE A 104 -14.01 5.34 2.77
N SER A 105 -14.70 4.22 2.53
CA SER A 105 -15.94 4.18 1.74
C SER A 105 -17.21 4.39 2.59
N GLY A 106 -17.10 4.50 3.92
CA GLY A 106 -18.24 4.68 4.83
C GLY A 106 -18.96 3.37 5.17
N GLN A 107 -18.32 2.23 4.96
CA GLN A 107 -18.88 0.89 5.27
C GLN A 107 -18.42 0.44 6.66
N PHE A 108 -19.00 1.00 7.71
CA PHE A 108 -18.54 0.78 9.09
C PHE A 108 -18.97 -0.54 9.71
N ARG A 109 -19.84 -1.31 9.06
CA ARG A 109 -20.41 -2.54 9.64
C ARG A 109 -19.36 -3.57 10.05
N CYS A 110 -18.30 -3.72 9.25
CA CYS A 110 -17.19 -4.62 9.56
C CYS A 110 -16.24 -4.08 10.65
N LEU A 111 -16.33 -2.78 10.97
CA LEU A 111 -15.42 -2.08 11.89
C LEU A 111 -15.94 -2.01 13.33
N THR A 112 -17.20 -2.37 13.56
CA THR A 112 -17.85 -2.25 14.89
C THR A 112 -17.14 -3.05 15.99
N LYS A 113 -16.56 -4.21 15.64
CA LYS A 113 -15.81 -5.09 16.56
C LYS A 113 -14.30 -4.91 16.51
N MET A 114 -13.79 -4.04 15.64
CA MET A 114 -12.35 -3.78 15.54
C MET A 114 -11.87 -3.12 16.83
N LYS A 115 -10.80 -3.64 17.43
CA LYS A 115 -10.13 -2.93 18.53
C LYS A 115 -9.44 -1.69 17.95
N PHE A 116 -9.57 -0.56 18.65
CA PHE A 116 -8.83 0.65 18.26
C PHE A 116 -7.33 0.39 18.48
N PRO A 117 -6.50 0.52 17.45
CA PRO A 117 -5.05 0.32 17.58
C PRO A 117 -4.43 1.29 18.57
N VAL A 118 -3.41 0.84 19.26
CA VAL A 118 -2.66 1.66 20.24
C VAL A 118 -1.57 2.50 19.61
N GLU A 119 -1.20 2.15 18.40
CA GLU A 119 -0.19 2.85 17.62
C GLU A 119 -0.69 4.24 17.19
N ASP A 120 0.18 5.23 17.34
CA ASP A 120 -0.14 6.62 17.00
C ASP A 120 -0.23 6.86 15.47
N MET A 121 0.48 6.05 14.69
CA MET A 121 0.50 6.14 13.24
C MET A 121 -0.19 4.94 12.59
N TRP A 122 -1.13 5.20 11.68
CA TRP A 122 -1.79 4.16 10.89
C TRP A 122 -1.46 4.33 9.41
N LEU A 123 -1.08 3.24 8.79
CA LEU A 123 -0.84 3.16 7.36
C LEU A 123 -2.02 2.42 6.72
N CYS A 124 -2.73 3.08 5.84
CA CYS A 124 -4.00 2.63 5.29
C CYS A 124 -3.95 2.63 3.76
N PRO A 125 -3.60 1.51 3.10
CA PRO A 125 -3.76 1.38 1.66
C PRO A 125 -5.25 1.27 1.33
N VAL A 126 -5.75 2.16 0.46
CA VAL A 126 -7.17 2.25 0.12
C VAL A 126 -7.36 1.98 -1.36
N ASN A 127 -8.28 1.07 -1.68
CA ASN A 127 -8.70 0.78 -3.05
C ASN A 127 -10.14 1.29 -3.28
N PHE A 128 -10.31 2.20 -4.20
CA PHE A 128 -11.62 2.67 -4.66
C PHE A 128 -12.05 1.98 -5.97
N GLY A 129 -11.92 0.64 -6.01
CA GLY A 129 -12.33 -0.21 -7.13
C GLY A 129 -11.23 -0.41 -8.15
N THR A 130 -10.79 0.64 -8.82
CA THR A 130 -9.80 0.57 -9.89
C THR A 130 -8.56 1.41 -9.61
N HIS A 131 -8.44 1.98 -8.41
CA HIS A 131 -7.38 2.90 -8.09
C HIS A 131 -6.92 2.78 -6.63
N TRP A 132 -5.60 2.71 -6.45
CA TRP A 132 -4.94 2.65 -5.14
C TRP A 132 -4.50 4.04 -4.70
N ILE A 133 -4.88 4.42 -3.49
CA ILE A 133 -4.40 5.63 -2.80
C ILE A 133 -3.85 5.27 -1.42
N LEU A 134 -2.95 6.08 -0.89
CA LEU A 134 -2.41 5.94 0.44
C LEU A 134 -3.01 6.96 1.39
N VAL A 135 -3.55 6.49 2.50
CA VAL A 135 -3.99 7.33 3.61
C VAL A 135 -3.12 7.02 4.82
N ILE A 136 -2.52 8.04 5.42
CA ILE A 136 -1.72 7.92 6.64
C ILE A 136 -2.43 8.74 7.71
N VAL A 137 -2.70 8.11 8.85
CA VAL A 137 -3.37 8.76 9.97
C VAL A 137 -2.39 8.91 11.12
N ASN A 138 -2.26 10.12 11.65
CA ASN A 138 -1.54 10.40 12.88
C ASN A 138 -2.56 10.78 13.96
N ILE A 139 -2.68 9.93 14.97
CA ILE A 139 -3.72 10.05 16.00
C ILE A 139 -3.45 11.24 16.91
N SER A 140 -2.22 11.36 17.44
CA SER A 140 -1.87 12.44 18.38
C SER A 140 -1.88 13.81 17.72
N ALA A 141 -1.52 13.90 16.44
CA ALA A 141 -1.56 15.14 15.68
C ALA A 141 -2.94 15.45 15.10
N GLN A 142 -3.92 14.56 15.21
CA GLN A 142 -5.26 14.65 14.58
C GLN A 142 -5.20 14.98 13.09
N LYS A 143 -4.27 14.30 12.39
CA LYS A 143 -3.91 14.62 11.02
C LYS A 143 -4.07 13.41 10.12
N ILE A 144 -4.61 13.64 8.95
CA ILE A 144 -4.66 12.66 7.85
C ILE A 144 -3.79 13.20 6.72
N LEU A 145 -2.88 12.38 6.24
CA LEU A 145 -2.15 12.63 5.00
C LEU A 145 -2.73 11.75 3.91
N LEU A 146 -3.18 12.37 2.83
CA LEU A 146 -3.71 11.71 1.66
C LEU A 146 -2.71 11.85 0.50
N ILE A 147 -2.38 10.73 -0.14
CA ILE A 147 -1.46 10.68 -1.28
C ILE A 147 -2.13 9.86 -2.38
N ASP A 148 -2.44 10.51 -3.48
CA ASP A 148 -2.98 9.88 -4.68
C ASP A 148 -1.89 9.80 -5.76
N PRO A 149 -1.46 8.61 -6.19
CA PRO A 149 -0.48 8.47 -7.26
C PRO A 149 -0.79 9.23 -8.54
N MET A 150 -2.07 9.51 -8.83
CA MET A 150 -2.50 10.29 -9.98
C MET A 150 -2.53 11.81 -9.71
N GLY A 151 -2.30 12.27 -8.47
CA GLY A 151 -2.39 13.68 -8.10
C GLY A 151 -3.81 14.24 -8.04
N ASN A 152 -4.81 13.38 -7.80
CA ASN A 152 -6.23 13.76 -7.76
C ASN A 152 -6.80 13.74 -6.33
N GLU A 153 -5.99 14.11 -5.33
CA GLU A 153 -6.37 14.07 -3.91
C GLU A 153 -7.67 14.83 -3.64
N GLY A 154 -7.90 15.95 -4.32
CA GLY A 154 -9.12 16.75 -4.21
C GLY A 154 -10.42 16.02 -4.57
N VAL A 155 -10.32 14.88 -5.27
CA VAL A 155 -11.48 14.00 -5.54
C VAL A 155 -11.90 13.22 -4.29
N TYR A 156 -10.94 12.91 -3.42
CA TYR A 156 -11.12 12.01 -2.29
C TYR A 156 -11.13 12.71 -0.92
N ASP A 157 -10.57 13.90 -0.80
CA ASP A 157 -10.28 14.63 0.44
C ASP A 157 -11.52 14.71 1.37
N ARG A 158 -12.63 15.23 0.85
CA ARG A 158 -13.89 15.38 1.60
C ARG A 158 -14.43 14.04 2.07
N LYS A 159 -14.39 13.03 1.20
CA LYS A 159 -14.88 11.68 1.50
C LYS A 159 -14.04 11.01 2.58
N ILE A 160 -12.72 11.09 2.47
CA ILE A 160 -11.78 10.53 3.44
C ILE A 160 -11.98 11.16 4.82
N LEU A 161 -11.95 12.49 4.90
CA LEU A 161 -12.08 13.21 6.15
C LEU A 161 -13.48 13.00 6.80
N HIS A 162 -14.54 13.04 5.99
CA HIS A 162 -15.91 12.78 6.46
C HIS A 162 -16.06 11.39 7.05
N ASN A 163 -15.60 10.36 6.35
CA ASN A 163 -15.73 8.97 6.81
C ASN A 163 -14.84 8.68 8.02
N TRP A 164 -13.65 9.28 8.10
CA TRP A 164 -12.83 9.20 9.29
C TRP A 164 -13.52 9.77 10.53
N ARG A 165 -14.07 10.99 10.42
CA ARG A 165 -14.82 11.63 11.50
C ARG A 165 -16.03 10.80 11.92
N ASN A 166 -16.77 10.22 10.99
CA ASN A 166 -17.90 9.34 11.29
C ASN A 166 -17.48 8.06 12.00
N PHE A 167 -16.34 7.46 11.57
CA PHE A 167 -15.76 6.32 12.26
C PHE A 167 -15.41 6.64 13.70
N LEU A 168 -14.77 7.77 13.96
CA LEU A 168 -14.42 8.22 15.31
C LEU A 168 -15.67 8.42 16.18
N ARG A 169 -16.71 9.08 15.65
CA ARG A 169 -17.99 9.25 16.37
C ARG A 169 -18.64 7.92 16.72
N MET A 170 -18.65 6.97 15.77
CA MET A 170 -19.13 5.60 16.03
C MET A 170 -18.33 4.92 17.16
N ARG A 171 -17.07 5.31 17.37
CA ARG A 171 -16.20 4.80 18.43
C ARG A 171 -16.30 5.59 19.75
N GLY A 172 -17.21 6.58 19.85
CA GLY A 172 -17.44 7.38 21.05
C GLY A 172 -16.51 8.58 21.21
N HIS A 173 -15.77 8.96 20.14
CA HIS A 173 -14.99 10.20 20.17
C HIS A 173 -15.88 11.38 19.80
N GLU A 174 -16.04 12.34 20.71
CA GLU A 174 -16.92 13.50 20.50
C GLU A 174 -16.25 14.60 19.69
N ASP A 175 -14.98 14.89 19.96
CA ASP A 175 -14.23 15.94 19.31
C ASP A 175 -13.56 15.45 18.02
N THR A 176 -14.34 15.48 16.92
CA THR A 176 -13.88 15.02 15.62
C THR A 176 -13.65 16.15 14.62
N MET A 177 -13.94 17.39 14.99
CA MET A 177 -13.86 18.54 14.07
C MET A 177 -12.42 19.04 13.89
N GLU A 178 -11.55 18.81 14.87
CA GLU A 178 -10.15 19.24 14.83
C GLU A 178 -9.29 18.48 13.82
N TRP A 179 -9.75 17.31 13.37
CA TRP A 179 -9.06 16.51 12.38
C TRP A 179 -8.88 17.26 11.07
N GLN A 180 -7.64 17.31 10.62
CA GLN A 180 -7.25 17.97 9.37
C GLN A 180 -6.77 16.95 8.34
N LEU A 181 -7.05 17.23 7.07
CA LEU A 181 -6.50 16.47 5.97
C LEU A 181 -5.50 17.33 5.20
N GLN A 182 -4.37 16.75 4.88
CA GLN A 182 -3.30 17.36 4.11
C GLN A 182 -2.86 16.43 2.99
N THR A 183 -2.17 16.97 2.01
CA THR A 183 -1.55 16.23 0.90
C THR A 183 -0.05 16.41 0.94
N MET A 184 0.67 15.51 0.30
CA MET A 184 2.14 15.59 0.19
C MET A 184 2.52 15.80 -1.27
N GLN A 185 3.48 16.69 -1.53
CA GLN A 185 3.99 16.87 -2.88
C GLN A 185 4.76 15.63 -3.35
N HIS A 186 4.36 15.08 -4.49
CA HIS A 186 4.97 13.91 -5.10
C HIS A 186 4.92 13.97 -6.63
N ASN A 187 5.66 13.08 -7.30
CA ASN A 187 5.52 12.89 -8.74
C ASN A 187 4.26 12.09 -9.04
N ASN A 188 3.56 12.47 -10.11
CA ASN A 188 2.35 11.79 -10.52
C ASN A 188 2.65 10.57 -11.38
N GLN A 189 1.78 9.57 -11.27
CA GLN A 189 1.73 8.41 -12.13
C GLN A 189 1.58 8.81 -13.60
N GLN A 190 2.34 8.15 -14.49
CA GLN A 190 2.33 8.44 -15.93
C GLN A 190 1.65 7.35 -16.77
N ASP A 191 1.13 6.30 -16.12
CA ASP A 191 0.46 5.16 -16.75
C ASP A 191 -0.88 4.87 -16.05
N SER A 192 -1.57 3.81 -16.45
CA SER A 192 -2.87 3.41 -15.88
C SER A 192 -2.79 2.28 -14.84
N SER A 193 -1.60 1.80 -14.48
CA SER A 193 -1.46 0.53 -13.72
C SER A 193 -0.54 0.59 -12.51
N SER A 194 0.33 1.59 -12.40
CA SER A 194 1.37 1.65 -11.36
C SER A 194 0.91 2.27 -10.03
N CYS A 195 -0.37 2.61 -9.86
CA CYS A 195 -0.88 3.20 -8.62
C CYS A 195 -0.53 2.40 -7.36
N GLY A 196 -0.69 1.07 -7.39
CA GLY A 196 -0.30 0.20 -6.28
C GLY A 196 1.19 0.22 -6.00
N VAL A 197 2.03 0.23 -7.03
CA VAL A 197 3.50 0.30 -6.90
C VAL A 197 3.92 1.64 -6.29
N LEU A 198 3.35 2.75 -6.78
CA LEU A 198 3.64 4.09 -6.28
C LEU A 198 3.17 4.25 -4.83
N LEU A 199 1.97 3.74 -4.50
CA LEU A 199 1.50 3.69 -3.11
C LEU A 199 2.54 3.06 -2.18
N LEU A 200 3.09 1.90 -2.56
CA LEU A 200 4.12 1.22 -1.78
C LEU A 200 5.39 2.06 -1.63
N LYS A 201 5.81 2.73 -2.69
CA LYS A 201 6.97 3.64 -2.67
C LYS A 201 6.73 4.86 -1.79
N PHE A 202 5.55 5.46 -1.86
CA PHE A 202 5.17 6.58 -0.98
C PHE A 202 5.17 6.16 0.48
N ALA A 203 4.64 4.98 0.80
CA ALA A 203 4.67 4.44 2.15
C ALA A 203 6.10 4.23 2.66
N GLU A 204 6.99 3.63 1.86
CA GLU A 204 8.40 3.46 2.21
C GLU A 204 9.09 4.80 2.44
N HIS A 205 8.86 5.77 1.54
CA HIS A 205 9.43 7.11 1.65
C HIS A 205 8.96 7.80 2.93
N TYR A 206 7.64 7.81 3.16
CA TYR A 206 7.07 8.44 4.35
C TYR A 206 7.63 7.84 5.64
N LEU A 207 7.70 6.51 5.72
CA LEU A 207 8.27 5.81 6.86
C LEU A 207 9.77 6.09 7.06
N ALA A 208 10.51 6.47 6.01
CA ALA A 208 11.93 6.80 6.09
C ALA A 208 12.19 8.25 6.43
N PHE A 209 11.42 9.16 5.87
CA PHE A 209 11.76 10.59 5.81
C PHE A 209 10.62 11.51 6.28
N GLY A 210 9.46 10.96 6.65
CA GLY A 210 8.26 11.75 7.01
C GLY A 210 7.64 12.45 5.79
N GLU A 211 7.08 13.64 6.01
CA GLU A 211 6.33 14.41 5.02
C GLU A 211 7.21 15.14 3.99
N ARG A 212 8.48 14.76 3.85
CA ARG A 212 9.33 15.37 2.83
C ARG A 212 8.83 15.03 1.43
N SER A 213 8.85 16.02 0.54
CA SER A 213 8.48 15.84 -0.87
C SER A 213 9.15 14.63 -1.51
N VAL A 214 8.37 13.83 -2.20
CA VAL A 214 8.84 12.63 -2.93
C VAL A 214 9.07 13.00 -4.39
N LYS A 215 10.33 12.95 -4.82
CA LYS A 215 10.74 13.08 -6.23
C LYS A 215 11.46 11.81 -6.62
N TYR A 216 10.94 11.07 -7.58
CA TYR A 216 11.56 9.89 -8.17
C TYR A 216 12.02 10.19 -9.61
#